data_c34eb229f54b716ac02df95cf22c3e53
#
_entry.id   c34eb229f54b716ac02df95cf22c3e53
#
_cell.length_a   1.000
_cell.length_b   1.000
_cell.length_c   1.000
_cell.angle_alpha   90.00
_cell.angle_beta   90.00
_cell.angle_gamma   90.00
#
_symmetry.space_group_name_H-M   'P 1'
#
loop_
_entity.id
_entity.type
_entity.pdbx_description
1 polymer ?
#
loop_
_entity_poly.entity_id
_entity_poly.type
_entity_poly.pdbx_seq_one_letter_code
_entity_poly.pdbx_strand_id
1 'polypeptide(L)'
;MGNERAWAESAMWWHVYPLGFTGAPIREQEATHPPHRLARIEAWLDHVVELGLNGVALGPIFASSTHGYDTTDFLRIDPRLGDDDDLDRLVAAAHERGIRVLLDGVFNHVGREHPAFQAALAGGEETALFRLDGGEAAVFEGHDGLVALDHASDATVDLVVEVMDHWLRRGVDGWRLDAAYSVPSDFWARVLPTVRERHPHAWFVGEVIHGDYAEIVRASTMDAVTQYELWQGIWHGIADANLFELEHAIGRHDELLSTFVPYTFVGNHDVTRIASAIGVDLVPHALAILMTVAGTPAIYAGDELGMLGVKEERVGGDDAVRPEMPATPPSPDELDPSALRILDVTRQLVAVRRRHPWLTRAHTDVVAVANGSIVLRTGTADASIVTALSIGDEPVRLPAADATEVLAGEGAHLEGAEVVLDARGWAMLGG
;
A
#
# COMPACT_ATOMS: atom_id res chain seq x y z
N MET A 1 -1.55 -20.86 21.20
CA MET A 1 -0.41 -20.38 20.42
C MET A 1 -0.66 -18.91 20.20
N GLY A 2 0.27 -18.03 20.62
CA GLY A 2 0.14 -16.59 20.36
C GLY A 2 0.10 -16.35 18.87
N ASN A 3 -0.63 -15.33 18.44
CA ASN A 3 -0.68 -14.93 17.03
C ASN A 3 0.71 -14.42 16.62
N GLU A 4 1.51 -15.25 15.98
CA GLU A 4 2.89 -14.95 15.59
C GLU A 4 2.99 -13.80 14.60
N ARG A 5 1.85 -13.43 13.96
CA ARG A 5 1.70 -12.30 13.03
C ARG A 5 1.01 -11.09 13.65
N ALA A 6 0.83 -11.07 14.98
CA ALA A 6 0.19 -9.93 15.66
C ALA A 6 0.89 -8.58 15.41
N TRP A 7 2.18 -8.60 15.06
CA TRP A 7 2.93 -7.40 14.70
C TRP A 7 2.30 -6.66 13.50
N ALA A 8 1.73 -7.38 12.53
CA ALA A 8 1.14 -6.79 11.33
C ALA A 8 -0.11 -5.95 11.64
N GLU A 9 -0.86 -6.27 12.70
CA GLU A 9 -2.03 -5.48 13.10
C GLU A 9 -1.67 -4.07 13.56
N SER A 10 -0.45 -3.86 14.04
CA SER A 10 0.06 -2.53 14.41
C SER A 10 0.91 -1.88 13.32
N ALA A 11 1.02 -2.52 12.15
CA ALA A 11 1.82 -2.00 11.06
C ALA A 11 1.15 -0.80 10.39
N MET A 12 1.94 0.22 10.13
CA MET A 12 1.62 1.36 9.30
C MET A 12 2.74 1.48 8.26
N TRP A 13 2.37 1.41 7.00
CA TRP A 13 3.30 1.17 5.92
C TRP A 13 3.70 2.46 5.20
N TRP A 14 4.97 2.56 4.85
CA TRP A 14 5.46 3.47 3.84
C TRP A 14 5.70 2.67 2.56
N HIS A 15 4.91 2.94 1.52
CA HIS A 15 4.96 2.19 0.27
C HIS A 15 5.91 2.88 -0.71
N VAL A 16 6.86 2.14 -1.25
CA VAL A 16 7.89 2.65 -2.16
C VAL A 16 7.90 1.87 -3.45
N TYR A 17 7.96 2.55 -4.59
CA TYR A 17 8.28 1.94 -5.89
C TYR A 17 9.78 2.13 -6.16
N PRO A 18 10.64 1.11 -5.98
CA PRO A 18 12.08 1.28 -5.87
C PRO A 18 12.75 1.83 -7.12
N LEU A 19 12.39 1.37 -8.32
CA LEU A 19 13.01 1.86 -9.57
C LEU A 19 12.83 3.37 -9.73
N GLY A 20 11.58 3.86 -9.64
CA GLY A 20 11.31 5.29 -9.70
C GLY A 20 11.97 6.04 -8.56
N PHE A 21 11.70 5.64 -7.31
CA PHE A 21 12.22 6.29 -6.11
C PHE A 21 13.73 6.53 -6.15
N THR A 22 14.49 5.56 -6.66
CA THR A 22 15.94 5.62 -6.70
C THR A 22 16.51 6.26 -7.97
N GLY A 23 15.64 6.66 -8.93
CA GLY A 23 16.06 7.20 -10.22
C GLY A 23 16.70 6.15 -11.12
N ALA A 24 16.35 4.88 -10.95
CA ALA A 24 16.80 3.83 -11.84
C ALA A 24 16.09 3.96 -13.21
N PRO A 25 16.78 3.72 -14.34
CA PRO A 25 16.16 3.76 -15.66
C PRO A 25 15.12 2.63 -15.80
N ILE A 26 13.86 2.98 -16.09
CA ILE A 26 12.77 1.99 -16.12
C ILE A 26 12.80 1.13 -17.37
N ARG A 27 13.20 1.68 -18.52
CA ARG A 27 13.11 1.01 -19.83
C ARG A 27 14.46 0.68 -20.46
N GLU A 28 15.54 1.10 -19.82
CA GLU A 28 16.91 0.84 -20.28
C GLU A 28 17.62 -0.05 -19.27
N GLN A 29 18.36 -1.04 -19.77
CA GLN A 29 19.22 -1.86 -18.92
C GLN A 29 20.55 -1.13 -18.74
N GLU A 30 20.97 -0.96 -17.49
CA GLU A 30 22.31 -0.47 -17.21
C GLU A 30 23.35 -1.58 -17.33
N ALA A 31 24.49 -1.23 -17.90
CA ALA A 31 25.58 -2.16 -18.09
C ALA A 31 26.49 -2.25 -16.85
N THR A 32 26.78 -3.44 -16.42
CA THR A 32 28.02 -3.95 -15.83
C THR A 32 28.29 -3.86 -14.34
N HIS A 33 27.84 -2.86 -13.57
CA HIS A 33 28.06 -2.86 -12.10
C HIS A 33 26.80 -2.37 -11.39
N PRO A 34 26.36 -3.05 -10.31
CA PRO A 34 25.21 -2.59 -9.53
C PRO A 34 25.49 -1.20 -8.98
N PRO A 35 24.59 -0.23 -9.18
CA PRO A 35 24.81 1.15 -8.74
C PRO A 35 24.51 1.38 -7.26
N HIS A 36 24.22 0.31 -6.48
CA HIS A 36 23.87 0.36 -5.04
C HIS A 36 22.76 1.38 -4.70
N ARG A 37 21.74 1.49 -5.58
CA ARG A 37 20.66 2.47 -5.44
C ARG A 37 19.72 2.20 -4.28
N LEU A 38 19.62 0.96 -3.78
CA LEU A 38 18.84 0.65 -2.58
C LEU A 38 19.30 1.43 -1.35
N ALA A 39 20.57 1.88 -1.32
CA ALA A 39 21.08 2.77 -0.28
C ALA A 39 20.30 4.11 -0.19
N ARG A 40 19.64 4.56 -1.28
CA ARG A 40 18.76 5.73 -1.23
C ARG A 40 17.53 5.47 -0.38
N ILE A 41 16.93 4.29 -0.47
CA ILE A 41 15.79 3.91 0.38
C ILE A 41 16.26 3.79 1.84
N GLU A 42 17.43 3.19 2.08
CA GLU A 42 18.03 3.11 3.42
C GLU A 42 18.20 4.51 4.05
N ALA A 43 18.64 5.50 3.27
CA ALA A 43 18.80 6.88 3.75
C ALA A 43 17.48 7.56 4.17
N TRP A 44 16.31 7.02 3.77
CA TRP A 44 14.99 7.52 4.15
C TRP A 44 14.37 6.79 5.34
N LEU A 45 15.00 5.76 5.90
CA LEU A 45 14.40 4.99 7.00
C LEU A 45 14.18 5.83 8.27
N ASP A 46 15.04 6.80 8.55
CA ASP A 46 14.84 7.72 9.69
C ASP A 46 13.62 8.61 9.46
N HIS A 47 13.33 9.03 8.22
CA HIS A 47 12.11 9.73 7.86
C HIS A 47 10.85 8.88 8.13
N VAL A 48 10.89 7.58 7.81
CA VAL A 48 9.80 6.64 8.13
C VAL A 48 9.54 6.59 9.64
N VAL A 49 10.61 6.55 10.46
CA VAL A 49 10.50 6.61 11.93
C VAL A 49 9.94 7.95 12.41
N GLU A 50 10.40 9.07 11.83
CA GLU A 50 9.92 10.41 12.17
C GLU A 50 8.45 10.64 11.82
N LEU A 51 7.95 10.03 10.74
CA LEU A 51 6.53 9.96 10.43
C LEU A 51 5.75 9.14 11.47
N GLY A 52 6.42 8.27 12.20
CA GLY A 52 5.82 7.34 13.15
C GLY A 52 5.37 6.02 12.49
N LEU A 53 5.74 5.76 11.24
CA LEU A 53 5.47 4.51 10.54
C LEU A 53 6.46 3.43 10.99
N ASN A 54 6.10 2.15 10.81
CA ASN A 54 6.89 1.01 11.27
C ASN A 54 6.94 -0.15 10.26
N GLY A 55 6.59 0.12 9.02
CA GLY A 55 6.72 -0.81 7.90
C GLY A 55 7.11 -0.11 6.61
N VAL A 56 7.89 -0.81 5.78
CA VAL A 56 8.21 -0.42 4.41
C VAL A 56 7.70 -1.51 3.49
N ALA A 57 6.81 -1.15 2.56
CA ALA A 57 6.34 -2.02 1.51
C ALA A 57 7.05 -1.65 0.20
N LEU A 58 7.94 -2.50 -0.25
CA LEU A 58 8.70 -2.30 -1.48
C LEU A 58 7.89 -2.86 -2.67
N GLY A 59 7.70 -2.06 -3.72
CA GLY A 59 7.34 -2.56 -5.04
C GLY A 59 8.42 -3.48 -5.60
N PRO A 60 8.30 -3.99 -6.85
CA PRO A 60 9.20 -5.01 -7.38
C PRO A 60 10.67 -4.61 -7.32
N ILE A 61 11.52 -5.53 -6.82
CA ILE A 61 12.97 -5.36 -6.70
C ILE A 61 13.76 -6.41 -7.46
N PHE A 62 13.09 -7.40 -8.05
CA PHE A 62 13.75 -8.50 -8.75
C PHE A 62 14.13 -8.13 -10.16
N ALA A 63 15.14 -8.81 -10.70
CA ALA A 63 15.59 -8.60 -12.08
C ALA A 63 14.40 -8.65 -13.05
N SER A 64 14.27 -7.61 -13.86
CA SER A 64 13.14 -7.43 -14.77
C SER A 64 13.60 -6.82 -16.09
N SER A 65 12.77 -6.94 -17.13
CA SER A 65 13.09 -6.36 -18.44
C SER A 65 12.93 -4.83 -18.41
N THR A 66 11.88 -4.31 -17.72
CA THR A 66 11.57 -2.87 -17.69
C THR A 66 11.12 -2.40 -16.30
N HIS A 67 9.82 -2.35 -16.04
CA HIS A 67 9.20 -1.68 -14.88
C HIS A 67 9.13 -2.51 -13.59
N GLY A 68 9.79 -3.66 -13.52
CA GLY A 68 9.78 -4.52 -12.33
C GLY A 68 8.68 -5.59 -12.35
N TYR A 69 7.56 -5.35 -13.02
CA TYR A 69 6.45 -6.32 -13.12
C TYR A 69 6.65 -7.33 -14.26
N ASP A 70 7.66 -7.20 -15.07
CA ASP A 70 8.09 -8.13 -16.11
C ASP A 70 9.36 -8.89 -15.68
N THR A 71 9.24 -9.60 -14.55
CA THR A 71 10.34 -10.31 -13.87
C THR A 71 11.04 -11.29 -14.81
N THR A 72 12.36 -11.28 -14.78
CA THR A 72 13.22 -12.21 -15.53
C THR A 72 14.01 -13.16 -14.61
N ASP A 73 14.17 -12.83 -13.33
CA ASP A 73 14.79 -13.70 -12.33
C ASP A 73 14.29 -13.33 -10.93
N PHE A 74 13.56 -14.23 -10.30
CA PHE A 74 13.01 -14.03 -8.95
C PHE A 74 14.02 -14.14 -7.81
N LEU A 75 15.18 -14.73 -8.08
CA LEU A 75 16.22 -14.97 -7.06
C LEU A 75 17.39 -14.00 -7.16
N ARG A 76 17.22 -12.94 -7.94
CA ARG A 76 18.23 -11.91 -8.15
C ARG A 76 17.63 -10.52 -8.02
N ILE A 77 18.31 -9.66 -7.27
CA ILE A 77 17.96 -8.23 -7.22
C ILE A 77 18.19 -7.60 -8.60
N ASP A 78 17.32 -6.69 -8.98
CA ASP A 78 17.45 -5.95 -10.24
C ASP A 78 18.79 -5.20 -10.26
N PRO A 79 19.65 -5.47 -11.26
CA PRO A 79 20.98 -4.86 -11.33
C PRO A 79 20.94 -3.32 -11.43
N ARG A 80 19.80 -2.73 -11.76
CA ARG A 80 19.58 -1.28 -11.72
C ARG A 80 19.41 -0.74 -10.30
N LEU A 81 19.02 -1.58 -9.34
CA LEU A 81 18.84 -1.23 -7.92
C LEU A 81 20.06 -1.53 -7.07
N GLY A 82 20.71 -2.67 -7.35
CA GLY A 82 21.83 -3.13 -6.53
C GLY A 82 22.04 -4.63 -6.64
N ASP A 83 22.45 -5.21 -5.54
CA ASP A 83 22.66 -6.65 -5.38
C ASP A 83 22.04 -7.16 -4.06
N ASP A 84 22.24 -8.44 -3.80
CA ASP A 84 21.72 -9.11 -2.61
C ASP A 84 22.25 -8.51 -1.31
N ASP A 85 23.54 -8.06 -1.28
CA ASP A 85 24.15 -7.44 -0.11
C ASP A 85 23.51 -6.05 0.17
N ASP A 86 23.06 -5.35 -0.87
CA ASP A 86 22.33 -4.08 -0.73
C ASP A 86 20.97 -4.30 -0.06
N LEU A 87 20.25 -5.37 -0.44
CA LEU A 87 18.97 -5.70 0.22
C LEU A 87 19.19 -6.13 1.67
N ASP A 88 20.19 -6.97 1.94
CA ASP A 88 20.49 -7.42 3.30
C ASP A 88 20.80 -6.23 4.22
N ARG A 89 21.57 -5.23 3.73
CA ARG A 89 21.83 -3.99 4.48
C ARG A 89 20.54 -3.19 4.72
N LEU A 90 19.72 -3.03 3.70
CA LEU A 90 18.43 -2.31 3.83
C LEU A 90 17.52 -2.97 4.86
N VAL A 91 17.36 -4.31 4.79
CA VAL A 91 16.54 -5.07 5.74
C VAL A 91 17.10 -4.98 7.16
N ALA A 92 18.41 -5.15 7.33
CA ALA A 92 19.05 -5.01 8.64
C ALA A 92 18.87 -3.60 9.21
N ALA A 93 19.10 -2.55 8.41
CA ALA A 93 18.93 -1.16 8.82
C ALA A 93 17.46 -0.82 9.17
N ALA A 94 16.50 -1.41 8.46
CA ALA A 94 15.07 -1.30 8.78
C ALA A 94 14.76 -1.95 10.13
N HIS A 95 15.21 -3.18 10.34
CA HIS A 95 14.99 -3.92 11.59
C HIS A 95 15.63 -3.26 12.81
N GLU A 96 16.83 -2.67 12.67
CA GLU A 96 17.48 -1.89 13.74
C GLU A 96 16.60 -0.71 14.20
N ARG A 97 15.73 -0.19 13.33
CA ARG A 97 14.78 0.88 13.61
C ARG A 97 13.39 0.39 14.00
N GLY A 98 13.18 -0.93 14.08
CA GLY A 98 11.88 -1.54 14.33
C GLY A 98 10.91 -1.48 13.15
N ILE A 99 11.42 -1.27 11.94
CA ILE A 99 10.66 -1.23 10.69
C ILE A 99 10.59 -2.62 10.08
N ARG A 100 9.39 -3.08 9.69
CA ARG A 100 9.15 -4.32 8.96
C ARG A 100 9.25 -4.08 7.45
N VAL A 101 9.66 -5.11 6.70
CA VAL A 101 9.87 -5.03 5.25
C VAL A 101 9.01 -6.04 4.53
N LEU A 102 8.16 -5.57 3.59
CA LEU A 102 7.45 -6.40 2.63
C LEU A 102 8.08 -6.28 1.25
N LEU A 103 8.16 -7.40 0.55
CA LEU A 103 8.48 -7.44 -0.86
C LEU A 103 7.22 -7.58 -1.71
N ASP A 104 7.31 -7.17 -2.97
CA ASP A 104 6.27 -7.36 -3.97
C ASP A 104 6.54 -8.61 -4.80
N GLY A 105 5.63 -9.58 -4.71
CA GLY A 105 5.71 -10.86 -5.41
C GLY A 105 4.86 -10.86 -6.66
N VAL A 106 5.49 -10.71 -7.81
CA VAL A 106 4.83 -10.78 -9.12
C VAL A 106 4.72 -12.25 -9.55
N PHE A 107 3.77 -12.98 -8.98
CA PHE A 107 3.60 -14.42 -9.20
C PHE A 107 2.43 -14.78 -10.12
N ASN A 108 1.75 -13.79 -10.69
CA ASN A 108 0.74 -14.02 -11.71
C ASN A 108 1.37 -14.29 -13.09
N HIS A 109 2.49 -13.64 -13.38
CA HIS A 109 3.13 -13.66 -14.69
C HIS A 109 4.64 -13.40 -14.57
N VAL A 110 5.35 -13.59 -15.68
CA VAL A 110 6.77 -13.23 -15.82
C VAL A 110 6.98 -12.42 -17.10
N GLY A 111 8.13 -11.75 -17.19
CA GLY A 111 8.54 -11.10 -18.43
C GLY A 111 8.79 -12.12 -19.56
N ARG A 112 8.54 -11.72 -20.80
CA ARG A 112 8.76 -12.58 -21.96
C ARG A 112 10.22 -13.04 -22.11
N GLU A 113 11.16 -12.29 -21.58
CA GLU A 113 12.60 -12.60 -21.58
C GLU A 113 13.01 -13.53 -20.43
N HIS A 114 12.07 -13.97 -19.57
CA HIS A 114 12.37 -14.88 -18.47
C HIS A 114 12.99 -16.18 -19.01
N PRO A 115 14.17 -16.62 -18.50
CA PRO A 115 14.89 -17.79 -19.03
C PRO A 115 14.04 -19.07 -19.04
N ALA A 116 13.21 -19.30 -18.00
CA ALA A 116 12.32 -20.46 -17.99
C ALA A 116 11.28 -20.40 -19.10
N PHE A 117 10.77 -19.21 -19.47
CA PHE A 117 9.85 -19.10 -20.59
C PHE A 117 10.56 -19.37 -21.92
N GLN A 118 11.78 -18.87 -22.11
CA GLN A 118 12.57 -19.17 -23.30
C GLN A 118 12.90 -20.68 -23.46
N ALA A 119 13.20 -21.32 -22.31
CA ALA A 119 13.41 -22.78 -22.28
C ALA A 119 12.10 -23.55 -22.57
N ALA A 120 10.96 -23.11 -22.05
CA ALA A 120 9.65 -23.71 -22.35
C ALA A 120 9.29 -23.62 -23.83
N LEU A 121 9.57 -22.50 -24.51
CA LEU A 121 9.38 -22.35 -25.97
C LEU A 121 10.27 -23.30 -26.78
N ALA A 122 11.42 -23.66 -26.23
CA ALA A 122 12.31 -24.65 -26.81
C ALA A 122 11.92 -26.12 -26.50
N GLY A 123 10.85 -26.34 -25.71
CA GLY A 123 10.36 -27.66 -25.31
C GLY A 123 11.06 -28.25 -24.08
N GLY A 124 11.65 -27.42 -23.23
CA GLY A 124 12.26 -27.78 -21.94
C GLY A 124 11.24 -28.22 -20.89
N GLU A 125 11.73 -28.68 -19.73
CA GLU A 125 10.92 -29.09 -18.58
C GLU A 125 10.13 -27.90 -17.99
N GLU A 126 10.63 -26.69 -18.15
CA GLU A 126 10.01 -25.42 -17.75
C GLU A 126 8.65 -25.17 -18.44
N THR A 127 8.32 -25.93 -19.47
CA THR A 127 6.96 -25.92 -20.08
C THR A 127 5.88 -26.15 -19.03
N ALA A 128 6.16 -26.87 -17.94
CA ALA A 128 5.25 -27.10 -16.84
C ALA A 128 4.87 -25.82 -16.06
N LEU A 129 5.62 -24.73 -16.21
CA LEU A 129 5.33 -23.43 -15.58
C LEU A 129 4.33 -22.58 -16.36
N PHE A 130 4.02 -22.93 -17.61
CA PHE A 130 3.29 -22.06 -18.53
C PHE A 130 2.14 -22.79 -19.22
N ARG A 131 1.05 -22.08 -19.49
CA ARG A 131 -0.03 -22.58 -20.34
C ARG A 131 0.28 -22.23 -21.80
N LEU A 132 0.71 -23.24 -22.57
CA LEU A 132 1.02 -23.10 -23.99
C LEU A 132 -0.08 -23.78 -24.82
N ASP A 133 -0.71 -23.05 -25.73
CA ASP A 133 -1.64 -23.58 -26.72
C ASP A 133 -1.11 -23.31 -28.14
N GLY A 134 -0.78 -24.38 -28.89
CA GLY A 134 -0.21 -24.28 -30.26
C GLY A 134 1.12 -23.51 -30.33
N GLY A 135 1.84 -23.36 -29.22
CA GLY A 135 3.08 -22.59 -29.11
C GLY A 135 2.88 -21.11 -28.70
N GLU A 136 1.65 -20.69 -28.51
CA GLU A 136 1.33 -19.38 -27.94
C GLU A 136 1.10 -19.51 -26.42
N ALA A 137 1.64 -18.56 -25.67
CA ALA A 137 1.46 -18.50 -24.23
C ALA A 137 0.26 -17.64 -23.85
N ALA A 138 -0.45 -18.02 -22.78
CA ALA A 138 -1.39 -17.12 -22.14
C ALA A 138 -0.66 -15.88 -21.61
N VAL A 139 -1.28 -14.70 -21.73
CA VAL A 139 -0.72 -13.42 -21.28
C VAL A 139 -1.66 -12.76 -20.27
N PHE A 140 -1.11 -11.91 -19.41
CA PHE A 140 -1.88 -11.17 -18.41
C PHE A 140 -2.56 -9.96 -19.07
N GLU A 141 -3.90 -9.89 -18.97
CA GLU A 141 -4.74 -8.77 -19.42
C GLU A 141 -4.46 -8.27 -20.86
N GLY A 142 -4.02 -9.17 -21.73
CA GLY A 142 -3.71 -8.82 -23.13
C GLY A 142 -2.34 -8.15 -23.33
N HIS A 143 -1.51 -8.12 -22.31
CA HIS A 143 -0.15 -7.58 -22.39
C HIS A 143 0.83 -8.66 -22.89
N ASP A 144 1.22 -8.63 -24.15
CA ASP A 144 2.11 -9.61 -24.77
C ASP A 144 3.45 -9.79 -24.05
N GLY A 145 3.92 -8.76 -23.34
CA GLY A 145 5.15 -8.78 -22.56
C GLY A 145 5.06 -9.57 -21.26
N LEU A 146 3.84 -9.86 -20.76
CA LEU A 146 3.56 -10.44 -19.44
C LEU A 146 2.97 -11.84 -19.60
N VAL A 147 3.84 -12.86 -19.55
CA VAL A 147 3.48 -14.27 -19.77
C VAL A 147 2.92 -14.88 -18.51
N ALA A 148 1.65 -15.31 -18.53
CA ALA A 148 0.97 -15.89 -17.37
C ALA A 148 1.58 -17.24 -16.97
N LEU A 149 1.81 -17.42 -15.67
CA LEU A 149 2.19 -18.70 -15.08
C LEU A 149 0.98 -19.65 -15.04
N ASP A 150 1.24 -20.96 -15.09
CA ASP A 150 0.20 -21.98 -14.91
C ASP A 150 -0.01 -22.29 -13.43
N HIS A 151 -0.98 -21.63 -12.82
CA HIS A 151 -1.29 -21.79 -11.39
C HIS A 151 -1.92 -23.15 -11.03
N ALA A 152 -2.31 -23.97 -12.02
CA ALA A 152 -2.73 -25.34 -11.79
C ALA A 152 -1.54 -26.30 -11.62
N SER A 153 -0.35 -25.89 -12.07
CA SER A 153 0.87 -26.69 -12.04
C SER A 153 1.51 -26.78 -10.66
N ASP A 154 1.92 -27.97 -10.26
CA ASP A 154 2.73 -28.17 -9.05
C ASP A 154 4.10 -27.49 -9.17
N ALA A 155 4.68 -27.44 -10.37
CA ALA A 155 5.95 -26.77 -10.61
C ALA A 155 5.87 -25.26 -10.32
N THR A 156 4.74 -24.62 -10.61
CA THR A 156 4.53 -23.21 -10.28
C THR A 156 4.39 -23.00 -8.77
N VAL A 157 3.72 -23.92 -8.06
CA VAL A 157 3.64 -23.89 -6.58
C VAL A 157 5.03 -24.00 -5.98
N ASP A 158 5.81 -24.99 -6.42
CA ASP A 158 7.16 -25.22 -5.93
C ASP A 158 8.08 -24.01 -6.18
N LEU A 159 8.01 -23.41 -7.37
CA LEU A 159 8.74 -22.18 -7.71
C LEU A 159 8.40 -21.03 -6.75
N VAL A 160 7.11 -20.76 -6.54
CA VAL A 160 6.69 -19.63 -5.69
C VAL A 160 7.04 -19.87 -4.24
N VAL A 161 6.89 -21.10 -3.74
CA VAL A 161 7.33 -21.48 -2.38
C VAL A 161 8.85 -21.29 -2.21
N GLU A 162 9.66 -21.71 -3.20
CA GLU A 162 11.11 -21.54 -3.18
C GLU A 162 11.52 -20.06 -3.15
N VAL A 163 10.92 -19.24 -4.00
CA VAL A 163 11.19 -17.79 -4.04
C VAL A 163 10.83 -17.12 -2.73
N MET A 164 9.64 -17.40 -2.19
CA MET A 164 9.21 -16.82 -0.91
C MET A 164 10.12 -17.26 0.25
N ASP A 165 10.48 -18.56 0.31
CA ASP A 165 11.36 -19.12 1.33
C ASP A 165 12.77 -18.48 1.26
N HIS A 166 13.31 -18.29 0.04
CA HIS A 166 14.62 -17.68 -0.17
C HIS A 166 14.71 -16.28 0.47
N TRP A 167 13.76 -15.39 0.17
CA TRP A 167 13.80 -14.01 0.65
C TRP A 167 13.38 -13.87 2.12
N LEU A 168 12.45 -14.70 2.59
CA LEU A 168 12.10 -14.75 4.01
C LEU A 168 13.28 -15.20 4.88
N ARG A 169 14.13 -16.12 4.40
CA ARG A 169 15.39 -16.48 5.07
C ARG A 169 16.40 -15.34 5.13
N ARG A 170 16.33 -14.40 4.20
CA ARG A 170 17.16 -13.18 4.18
C ARG A 170 16.60 -12.06 5.05
N GLY A 171 15.49 -12.31 5.74
CA GLY A 171 14.98 -11.45 6.80
C GLY A 171 13.80 -10.57 6.42
N VAL A 172 13.24 -10.66 5.21
CA VAL A 172 12.00 -9.93 4.92
C VAL A 172 10.85 -10.47 5.77
N ASP A 173 9.86 -9.63 6.08
CA ASP A 173 8.79 -9.96 7.03
C ASP A 173 7.52 -10.48 6.36
N GLY A 174 7.43 -10.38 5.04
CA GLY A 174 6.26 -10.85 4.30
C GLY A 174 6.21 -10.34 2.87
N TRP A 175 5.02 -10.46 2.26
CA TRP A 175 4.82 -10.21 0.84
C TRP A 175 3.52 -9.44 0.56
N ARG A 176 3.58 -8.47 -0.34
CA ARG A 176 2.47 -8.06 -1.18
C ARG A 176 2.43 -8.99 -2.39
N LEU A 177 1.28 -9.52 -2.72
CA LEU A 177 1.08 -10.43 -3.85
C LEU A 177 0.42 -9.65 -4.97
N ASP A 178 1.21 -9.32 -5.98
CA ASP A 178 0.77 -8.57 -7.15
C ASP A 178 -0.32 -9.30 -7.92
N ALA A 179 -1.30 -8.55 -8.44
CA ALA A 179 -2.42 -9.06 -9.23
C ALA A 179 -3.09 -10.31 -8.62
N ALA A 180 -3.18 -10.39 -7.27
CA ALA A 180 -3.71 -11.56 -6.58
C ALA A 180 -5.17 -11.87 -6.96
N TYR A 181 -5.95 -10.88 -7.42
CA TYR A 181 -7.30 -11.05 -7.96
C TYR A 181 -7.34 -11.91 -9.23
N SER A 182 -6.24 -11.94 -9.99
CA SER A 182 -6.12 -12.71 -11.24
C SER A 182 -5.60 -14.13 -11.04
N VAL A 183 -5.07 -14.44 -9.85
CA VAL A 183 -4.55 -15.75 -9.48
C VAL A 183 -5.62 -16.54 -8.73
N PRO A 184 -5.93 -17.80 -9.11
CA PRO A 184 -6.90 -18.61 -8.40
C PRO A 184 -6.61 -18.73 -6.89
N SER A 185 -7.61 -18.57 -6.05
CA SER A 185 -7.44 -18.61 -4.59
C SER A 185 -6.91 -19.96 -4.07
N ASP A 186 -7.24 -21.06 -4.74
CA ASP A 186 -6.75 -22.40 -4.40
C ASP A 186 -5.24 -22.57 -4.65
N PHE A 187 -4.65 -21.82 -5.59
CA PHE A 187 -3.21 -21.73 -5.74
C PHE A 187 -2.56 -21.17 -4.47
N TRP A 188 -3.06 -20.04 -3.97
CA TRP A 188 -2.56 -19.44 -2.75
C TRP A 188 -2.77 -20.34 -1.53
N ALA A 189 -3.90 -21.05 -1.46
CA ALA A 189 -4.19 -22.03 -0.42
C ALA A 189 -3.22 -23.22 -0.40
N ARG A 190 -2.51 -23.49 -1.48
CA ARG A 190 -1.40 -24.48 -1.56
C ARG A 190 -0.05 -23.86 -1.17
N VAL A 191 0.23 -22.64 -1.62
CA VAL A 191 1.50 -21.95 -1.41
C VAL A 191 1.66 -21.44 0.02
N LEU A 192 0.72 -20.59 0.49
CA LEU A 192 0.91 -19.83 1.72
C LEU A 192 1.01 -20.68 2.99
N PRO A 193 0.22 -21.76 3.17
CA PRO A 193 0.41 -22.64 4.32
C PRO A 193 1.79 -23.32 4.32
N THR A 194 2.29 -23.74 3.14
CA THR A 194 3.61 -24.37 3.00
C THR A 194 4.74 -23.42 3.40
N VAL A 195 4.64 -22.13 3.00
CA VAL A 195 5.61 -21.11 3.41
C VAL A 195 5.52 -20.84 4.90
N ARG A 196 4.31 -20.77 5.47
CA ARG A 196 4.11 -20.53 6.92
C ARG A 196 4.62 -21.64 7.82
N GLU A 197 4.71 -22.87 7.35
CA GLU A 197 5.34 -23.95 8.13
C GLU A 197 6.79 -23.64 8.46
N ARG A 198 7.49 -22.91 7.60
CA ARG A 198 8.90 -22.53 7.78
C ARG A 198 9.04 -21.10 8.34
N HIS A 199 8.10 -20.22 8.01
CA HIS A 199 8.10 -18.81 8.35
C HIS A 199 6.76 -18.40 8.99
N PRO A 200 6.46 -18.83 10.23
CA PRO A 200 5.16 -18.60 10.88
C PRO A 200 4.85 -17.12 11.13
N HIS A 201 5.87 -16.25 11.11
CA HIS A 201 5.73 -14.81 11.27
C HIS A 201 5.46 -14.06 9.96
N ALA A 202 5.61 -14.72 8.80
CA ALA A 202 5.43 -14.09 7.50
C ALA A 202 3.96 -13.65 7.29
N TRP A 203 3.79 -12.41 6.86
CA TRP A 203 2.48 -11.80 6.56
C TRP A 203 2.30 -11.63 5.06
N PHE A 204 1.07 -11.92 4.59
CA PHE A 204 0.75 -11.92 3.16
C PHE A 204 -0.47 -11.05 2.89
N VAL A 205 -0.28 -10.00 2.10
CA VAL A 205 -1.36 -9.14 1.61
C VAL A 205 -1.50 -9.28 0.09
N GLY A 206 -2.68 -9.64 -0.38
CA GLY A 206 -2.96 -9.71 -1.81
C GLY A 206 -3.39 -8.35 -2.37
N GLU A 207 -2.87 -8.00 -3.55
CA GLU A 207 -3.50 -6.94 -4.32
C GLU A 207 -4.79 -7.46 -4.94
N VAL A 208 -5.91 -6.92 -4.49
CA VAL A 208 -7.24 -7.23 -5.01
C VAL A 208 -7.95 -5.91 -5.30
N ILE A 209 -8.25 -5.68 -6.57
CA ILE A 209 -8.86 -4.42 -7.04
C ILE A 209 -10.39 -4.51 -7.14
N HIS A 210 -10.94 -5.71 -7.21
CA HIS A 210 -12.38 -5.98 -7.27
C HIS A 210 -12.70 -7.42 -6.86
N GLY A 211 -13.99 -7.71 -6.61
CA GLY A 211 -14.47 -9.04 -6.27
C GLY A 211 -14.96 -9.15 -4.83
N ASP A 212 -15.22 -10.36 -4.36
CA ASP A 212 -15.58 -10.64 -2.97
C ASP A 212 -14.29 -10.76 -2.14
N TYR A 213 -13.86 -9.65 -1.52
CA TYR A 213 -12.65 -9.59 -0.72
C TYR A 213 -12.64 -10.61 0.43
N ALA A 214 -13.78 -10.77 1.09
CA ALA A 214 -13.89 -11.69 2.23
C ALA A 214 -13.77 -13.16 1.77
N GLU A 215 -14.37 -13.52 0.65
CA GLU A 215 -14.25 -14.86 0.06
C GLU A 215 -12.82 -15.12 -0.42
N ILE A 216 -12.20 -14.16 -1.10
CA ILE A 216 -10.80 -14.27 -1.56
C ILE A 216 -9.87 -14.55 -0.38
N VAL A 217 -9.97 -13.78 0.71
CA VAL A 217 -9.14 -13.98 1.91
C VAL A 217 -9.37 -15.36 2.54
N ARG A 218 -10.62 -15.79 2.68
CA ARG A 218 -10.92 -17.11 3.25
C ARG A 218 -10.39 -18.25 2.38
N ALA A 219 -10.62 -18.16 1.05
CA ALA A 219 -10.26 -19.22 0.12
C ALA A 219 -8.75 -19.30 -0.13
N SER A 220 -8.05 -18.16 -0.15
CA SER A 220 -6.62 -18.08 -0.44
C SER A 220 -5.74 -18.28 0.79
N THR A 221 -6.28 -18.10 1.99
CA THR A 221 -5.55 -18.03 3.28
C THR A 221 -4.59 -16.81 3.42
N MET A 222 -4.75 -15.77 2.61
CA MET A 222 -4.08 -14.49 2.80
C MET A 222 -4.46 -13.87 4.15
N ASP A 223 -3.59 -13.05 4.72
CA ASP A 223 -3.87 -12.34 5.98
C ASP A 223 -4.72 -11.10 5.73
N ALA A 224 -4.53 -10.45 4.57
CA ALA A 224 -5.25 -9.24 4.16
C ALA A 224 -5.29 -9.10 2.64
N VAL A 225 -6.11 -8.18 2.18
CA VAL A 225 -6.09 -7.67 0.79
C VAL A 225 -6.17 -6.15 0.78
N THR A 226 -5.75 -5.54 -0.34
CA THR A 226 -5.82 -4.08 -0.58
C THR A 226 -7.26 -3.61 -0.69
N GLN A 227 -7.57 -2.46 -0.06
CA GLN A 227 -8.94 -1.95 0.01
C GLN A 227 -9.19 -0.84 -1.01
N TYR A 228 -9.34 -1.24 -2.28
CA TYR A 228 -9.57 -0.32 -3.40
C TYR A 228 -10.96 0.34 -3.37
N GLU A 229 -12.00 -0.33 -2.85
CA GLU A 229 -13.34 0.29 -2.70
C GLU A 229 -13.29 1.50 -1.77
N LEU A 230 -12.60 1.38 -0.62
CA LEU A 230 -12.44 2.51 0.31
C LEU A 230 -11.59 3.62 -0.29
N TRP A 231 -10.46 3.26 -0.94
CA TRP A 231 -9.63 4.23 -1.66
C TRP A 231 -10.47 5.04 -2.67
N GLN A 232 -11.27 4.36 -3.47
CA GLN A 232 -12.14 4.99 -4.45
C GLN A 232 -13.17 5.90 -3.79
N GLY A 233 -13.87 5.42 -2.75
CA GLY A 233 -14.84 6.21 -1.99
C GLY A 233 -14.24 7.46 -1.34
N ILE A 234 -12.99 7.41 -0.90
CA ILE A 234 -12.29 8.57 -0.34
C ILE A 234 -12.05 9.63 -1.41
N TRP A 235 -11.31 9.29 -2.48
CA TRP A 235 -10.90 10.31 -3.43
C TRP A 235 -12.06 10.79 -4.32
N HIS A 236 -12.97 9.91 -4.77
CA HIS A 236 -14.18 10.30 -5.52
C HIS A 236 -15.10 11.15 -4.66
N GLY A 237 -15.41 10.71 -3.45
CA GLY A 237 -16.29 11.44 -2.54
C GLY A 237 -15.80 12.87 -2.28
N ILE A 238 -14.48 13.06 -2.17
CA ILE A 238 -13.87 14.39 -1.99
C ILE A 238 -13.84 15.16 -3.31
N ALA A 239 -13.37 14.57 -4.41
CA ALA A 239 -13.22 15.24 -5.70
C ALA A 239 -14.55 15.70 -6.30
N ASP A 240 -15.59 14.87 -6.19
CA ASP A 240 -16.91 15.13 -6.75
C ASP A 240 -17.85 15.86 -5.77
N ALA A 241 -17.35 16.20 -4.59
CA ALA A 241 -18.13 16.78 -3.49
C ALA A 241 -19.42 15.97 -3.21
N ASN A 242 -19.24 14.65 -3.07
CA ASN A 242 -20.31 13.69 -2.82
C ASN A 242 -19.92 12.69 -1.72
N LEU A 243 -19.90 13.14 -0.46
CA LEU A 243 -19.46 12.30 0.67
C LEU A 243 -20.44 11.17 1.03
N PHE A 244 -21.60 11.06 0.37
CA PHE A 244 -22.46 9.87 0.45
C PHE A 244 -21.79 8.64 -0.20
N GLU A 245 -20.92 8.82 -1.19
CA GLU A 245 -20.13 7.74 -1.76
C GLU A 245 -19.12 7.19 -0.74
N LEU A 246 -18.46 8.09 0.01
CA LEU A 246 -17.60 7.71 1.12
C LEU A 246 -18.37 6.99 2.24
N GLU A 247 -19.57 7.46 2.61
CA GLU A 247 -20.44 6.77 3.58
C GLU A 247 -20.69 5.33 3.15
N HIS A 248 -21.06 5.11 1.88
CA HIS A 248 -21.28 3.77 1.35
C HIS A 248 -20.01 2.89 1.42
N ALA A 249 -18.86 3.45 1.02
CA ALA A 249 -17.60 2.72 1.04
C ALA A 249 -17.16 2.35 2.46
N ILE A 250 -17.39 3.23 3.46
CA ILE A 250 -17.13 2.95 4.87
C ILE A 250 -18.01 1.80 5.39
N GLY A 251 -19.29 1.80 5.06
CA GLY A 251 -20.19 0.69 5.45
C GLY A 251 -19.70 -0.66 4.91
N ARG A 252 -19.31 -0.69 3.64
CA ARG A 252 -18.73 -1.87 3.00
C ARG A 252 -17.38 -2.29 3.60
N HIS A 253 -16.54 -1.33 3.92
CA HIS A 253 -15.28 -1.57 4.59
C HIS A 253 -15.45 -2.18 5.96
N ASP A 254 -16.40 -1.69 6.74
CA ASP A 254 -16.70 -2.18 8.08
C ASP A 254 -17.17 -3.64 8.09
N GLU A 255 -17.92 -4.08 7.08
CA GLU A 255 -18.34 -5.48 6.91
C GLU A 255 -17.15 -6.45 6.81
N LEU A 256 -16.01 -6.02 6.22
CA LEU A 256 -14.82 -6.84 6.03
C LEU A 256 -14.14 -7.21 7.35
N LEU A 257 -14.27 -6.36 8.37
CA LEU A 257 -13.64 -6.54 9.69
C LEU A 257 -14.08 -7.82 10.40
N SER A 258 -15.25 -8.37 10.01
CA SER A 258 -15.71 -9.69 10.46
C SER A 258 -14.82 -10.84 9.94
N THR A 259 -14.01 -10.61 8.91
CA THR A 259 -13.18 -11.62 8.25
C THR A 259 -11.70 -11.33 8.39
N PHE A 260 -11.25 -10.11 8.09
CA PHE A 260 -9.84 -9.73 8.10
C PHE A 260 -9.67 -8.23 8.39
N VAL A 261 -8.43 -7.82 8.64
CA VAL A 261 -8.04 -6.40 8.75
C VAL A 261 -7.50 -5.94 7.40
N PRO A 262 -8.18 -5.02 6.68
CA PRO A 262 -7.77 -4.61 5.33
C PRO A 262 -6.46 -3.81 5.31
N TYR A 263 -5.72 -3.92 4.22
CA TYR A 263 -4.63 -3.00 3.88
C TYR A 263 -5.23 -1.74 3.22
N THR A 264 -5.17 -0.62 3.91
CA THR A 264 -5.83 0.63 3.50
C THR A 264 -4.83 1.65 2.98
N PHE A 265 -5.23 2.48 2.03
CA PHE A 265 -4.39 3.50 1.42
C PHE A 265 -5.23 4.61 0.77
N VAL A 266 -4.62 5.76 0.49
CA VAL A 266 -5.21 6.86 -0.29
C VAL A 266 -4.49 7.09 -1.62
N GLY A 267 -3.37 6.42 -1.85
CA GLY A 267 -2.59 6.43 -3.08
C GLY A 267 -1.61 5.26 -3.12
N ASN A 268 -1.18 4.89 -4.31
CA ASN A 268 -0.12 3.94 -4.57
C ASN A 268 0.59 4.28 -5.90
N HIS A 269 1.50 3.43 -6.34
CA HIS A 269 2.29 3.64 -7.55
C HIS A 269 1.55 3.38 -8.88
N ASP A 270 0.29 2.92 -8.81
CA ASP A 270 -0.53 2.55 -9.98
C ASP A 270 -1.70 3.48 -10.23
N VAL A 271 -1.86 4.52 -9.41
CA VAL A 271 -2.96 5.46 -9.51
C VAL A 271 -2.47 6.91 -9.50
N THR A 272 -3.31 7.82 -9.98
CA THR A 272 -3.05 9.27 -9.83
C THR A 272 -2.84 9.59 -8.35
N ARG A 273 -1.79 10.37 -8.03
CA ARG A 273 -1.48 10.77 -6.66
C ARG A 273 -2.65 11.53 -6.04
N ILE A 274 -2.88 11.29 -4.76
CA ILE A 274 -4.03 11.88 -4.05
C ILE A 274 -4.07 13.40 -4.16
N ALA A 275 -2.91 14.09 -4.06
CA ALA A 275 -2.84 15.54 -4.20
C ALA A 275 -3.24 16.05 -5.60
N SER A 276 -3.02 15.25 -6.65
CA SER A 276 -3.49 15.56 -8.00
C SER A 276 -4.97 15.26 -8.20
N ALA A 277 -5.51 14.26 -7.50
CA ALA A 277 -6.90 13.84 -7.61
C ALA A 277 -7.86 14.82 -6.90
N ILE A 278 -7.52 15.28 -5.70
CA ILE A 278 -8.43 16.07 -4.85
C ILE A 278 -7.94 17.50 -4.58
N GLY A 279 -6.74 17.85 -5.04
CA GLY A 279 -6.06 19.10 -4.69
C GLY A 279 -5.29 19.02 -3.37
N VAL A 280 -4.15 19.72 -3.33
CA VAL A 280 -3.19 19.72 -2.19
C VAL A 280 -3.87 20.12 -0.88
N ASP A 281 -4.82 21.07 -0.92
CA ASP A 281 -5.50 21.58 0.27
C ASP A 281 -6.36 20.52 0.98
N LEU A 282 -6.87 19.52 0.26
CA LEU A 282 -7.75 18.48 0.78
C LEU A 282 -7.02 17.16 1.11
N VAL A 283 -5.71 17.07 0.87
CA VAL A 283 -4.91 15.90 1.27
C VAL A 283 -5.06 15.56 2.76
N PRO A 284 -5.04 16.54 3.70
CA PRO A 284 -5.29 16.27 5.11
C PRO A 284 -6.61 15.54 5.40
N HIS A 285 -7.67 15.81 4.62
CA HIS A 285 -8.97 15.16 4.78
C HIS A 285 -8.88 13.67 4.44
N ALA A 286 -8.25 13.32 3.30
CA ALA A 286 -8.03 11.94 2.91
C ALA A 286 -7.17 11.18 3.94
N LEU A 287 -6.09 11.81 4.43
CA LEU A 287 -5.22 11.25 5.47
C LEU A 287 -5.94 11.08 6.81
N ALA A 288 -6.81 12.03 7.20
CA ALA A 288 -7.61 11.92 8.42
C ALA A 288 -8.54 10.71 8.37
N ILE A 289 -9.20 10.46 7.23
CA ILE A 289 -10.02 9.26 7.03
C ILE A 289 -9.14 8.00 7.14
N LEU A 290 -8.04 7.95 6.39
CA LEU A 290 -7.12 6.80 6.38
C LEU A 290 -6.63 6.44 7.78
N MET A 291 -6.28 7.45 8.60
CA MET A 291 -5.75 7.23 9.95
C MET A 291 -6.83 6.97 11.00
N THR A 292 -8.10 7.17 10.67
CA THR A 292 -9.23 6.93 11.56
C THR A 292 -9.85 5.55 11.36
N VAL A 293 -10.14 5.16 10.13
CA VAL A 293 -10.81 3.87 9.84
C VAL A 293 -9.94 2.67 10.21
N ALA A 294 -10.58 1.52 10.41
CA ALA A 294 -9.87 0.26 10.66
C ALA A 294 -8.92 -0.10 9.50
N GLY A 295 -7.97 -0.98 9.77
CA GLY A 295 -7.02 -1.44 8.75
C GLY A 295 -5.56 -1.26 9.14
N THR A 296 -4.68 -1.69 8.25
CA THR A 296 -3.23 -1.41 8.28
C THR A 296 -2.93 -0.35 7.21
N PRO A 297 -2.85 0.94 7.60
CA PRO A 297 -2.75 2.03 6.63
C PRO A 297 -1.38 2.09 5.96
N ALA A 298 -1.39 2.45 4.69
CA ALA A 298 -0.20 2.70 3.90
C ALA A 298 -0.21 4.12 3.31
N ILE A 299 0.94 4.78 3.38
CA ILE A 299 1.22 6.07 2.75
C ILE A 299 2.19 5.80 1.61
N TYR A 300 1.84 6.20 0.40
CA TYR A 300 2.74 6.11 -0.74
C TYR A 300 3.80 7.20 -0.68
N ALA A 301 5.07 6.83 -0.83
CA ALA A 301 6.22 7.73 -0.72
C ALA A 301 6.04 9.02 -1.54
N GLY A 302 6.08 10.16 -0.86
CA GLY A 302 5.82 11.48 -1.40
C GLY A 302 4.39 12.00 -1.20
N ASP A 303 3.40 11.16 -0.88
CA ASP A 303 2.04 11.65 -0.57
C ASP A 303 2.04 12.41 0.77
N GLU A 304 2.92 12.04 1.71
CA GLU A 304 3.19 12.78 2.96
C GLU A 304 3.82 14.16 2.73
N LEU A 305 4.30 14.42 1.50
CA LEU A 305 4.81 15.72 1.05
C LEU A 305 3.87 16.42 0.06
N GLY A 306 2.70 15.84 -0.19
CA GLY A 306 1.73 16.39 -1.14
C GLY A 306 2.20 16.39 -2.59
N MET A 307 3.06 15.46 -2.97
CA MET A 307 3.59 15.37 -4.33
C MET A 307 2.48 15.17 -5.35
N LEU A 308 2.64 15.81 -6.51
CA LEU A 308 1.73 15.69 -7.64
C LEU A 308 2.19 14.61 -8.61
N GLY A 309 1.25 14.03 -9.34
CA GLY A 309 1.48 13.08 -10.41
C GLY A 309 0.16 12.54 -10.94
N VAL A 310 -0.04 12.58 -12.24
CA VAL A 310 -1.24 12.07 -12.91
C VAL A 310 -0.87 10.84 -13.71
N LYS A 311 -1.59 9.75 -13.47
CA LYS A 311 -1.48 8.52 -14.29
C LYS A 311 -2.18 8.76 -15.62
N GLU A 312 -1.53 8.40 -16.72
CA GLU A 312 -2.06 8.50 -18.07
C GLU A 312 -2.21 7.13 -18.73
N GLU A 313 -3.25 6.96 -19.54
CA GLU A 313 -3.53 5.72 -20.27
C GLU A 313 -2.65 5.61 -21.54
N ARG A 314 -1.33 5.46 -21.34
CA ARG A 314 -0.34 5.27 -22.41
C ARG A 314 0.89 4.54 -21.88
N VAL A 315 1.73 4.03 -22.76
CA VAL A 315 3.03 3.48 -22.38
C VAL A 315 3.85 4.54 -21.63
N GLY A 316 4.31 4.21 -20.43
CA GLY A 316 4.99 5.14 -19.54
C GLY A 316 4.10 6.18 -18.87
N GLY A 317 2.78 5.99 -18.91
CA GLY A 317 1.81 6.87 -18.25
C GLY A 317 1.92 6.89 -16.73
N ASP A 318 2.57 5.87 -16.15
CA ASP A 318 2.83 5.78 -14.71
C ASP A 318 4.07 6.58 -14.25
N ASP A 319 4.93 7.04 -15.15
CA ASP A 319 6.21 7.67 -14.79
C ASP A 319 6.00 8.91 -13.89
N ALA A 320 4.94 9.69 -14.16
CA ALA A 320 4.62 10.89 -13.37
C ALA A 320 4.20 10.57 -11.93
N VAL A 321 3.65 9.39 -11.67
CA VAL A 321 3.27 8.96 -10.31
C VAL A 321 4.39 8.22 -9.59
N ARG A 322 5.48 7.89 -10.29
CA ARG A 322 6.67 7.15 -9.81
C ARG A 322 7.97 7.98 -9.90
N PRO A 323 7.99 9.24 -9.43
CA PRO A 323 9.13 10.15 -9.63
C PRO A 323 10.37 9.68 -8.88
N GLU A 324 11.53 10.14 -9.34
CA GLU A 324 12.76 10.05 -8.58
C GLU A 324 12.67 10.91 -7.33
N MET A 325 13.05 10.34 -6.18
CA MET A 325 13.10 11.05 -4.90
C MET A 325 14.53 11.59 -4.64
N PRO A 326 14.67 12.66 -3.84
CA PRO A 326 15.99 13.13 -3.41
C PRO A 326 16.81 12.02 -2.76
N ALA A 327 18.14 12.14 -2.79
CA ALA A 327 19.05 11.14 -2.20
C ALA A 327 18.81 10.95 -0.68
N THR A 328 18.39 12.00 -0.01
CA THR A 328 18.00 12.03 1.41
C THR A 328 16.69 12.79 1.57
N PRO A 329 15.94 12.55 2.65
CA PRO A 329 14.74 13.34 2.93
C PRO A 329 15.07 14.85 2.94
N PRO A 330 14.19 15.69 2.33
CA PRO A 330 14.39 17.14 2.39
C PRO A 330 14.24 17.63 3.84
N SER A 331 15.06 18.57 4.24
CA SER A 331 14.89 19.27 5.51
C SER A 331 13.65 20.18 5.46
N PRO A 332 13.05 20.55 6.61
CA PRO A 332 11.90 21.45 6.64
C PRO A 332 12.12 22.78 5.90
N ASP A 333 13.34 23.30 5.89
CA ASP A 333 13.69 24.56 5.22
C ASP A 333 13.76 24.44 3.68
N GLU A 334 13.82 23.22 3.16
CA GLU A 334 13.85 22.93 1.72
C GLU A 334 12.44 22.65 1.16
N LEU A 335 11.45 22.45 2.03
CA LEU A 335 10.06 22.21 1.65
C LEU A 335 9.33 23.52 1.40
N ASP A 336 8.46 23.52 0.40
CA ASP A 336 7.49 24.61 0.27
C ASP A 336 6.45 24.55 1.41
N PRO A 337 5.73 25.67 1.69
CA PRO A 337 4.78 25.72 2.82
C PRO A 337 3.68 24.66 2.77
N SER A 338 3.23 24.25 1.57
CA SER A 338 2.18 23.23 1.42
C SER A 338 2.73 21.84 1.76
N ALA A 339 3.91 21.50 1.26
CA ALA A 339 4.58 20.23 1.57
C ALA A 339 4.89 20.11 3.07
N LEU A 340 5.40 21.18 3.69
CA LEU A 340 5.66 21.22 5.12
C LEU A 340 4.37 21.02 5.94
N ARG A 341 3.28 21.70 5.54
CA ARG A 341 1.97 21.54 6.19
C ARG A 341 1.48 20.10 6.13
N ILE A 342 1.54 19.44 4.95
CA ILE A 342 1.08 18.06 4.80
C ILE A 342 1.94 17.11 5.60
N LEU A 343 3.25 17.31 5.63
CA LEU A 343 4.18 16.52 6.44
C LEU A 343 3.84 16.61 7.93
N ASP A 344 3.59 17.81 8.44
CA ASP A 344 3.23 18.03 9.85
C ASP A 344 1.86 17.42 10.19
N VAL A 345 0.87 17.55 9.30
CA VAL A 345 -0.44 16.91 9.44
C VAL A 345 -0.29 15.39 9.46
N THR A 346 0.51 14.83 8.54
CA THR A 346 0.77 13.38 8.50
C THR A 346 1.34 12.88 9.81
N ARG A 347 2.37 13.56 10.35
CA ARG A 347 2.96 13.23 11.67
C ARG A 347 1.93 13.28 12.80
N GLN A 348 1.09 14.31 12.83
CA GLN A 348 0.04 14.44 13.83
C GLN A 348 -0.98 13.30 13.76
N LEU A 349 -1.48 12.98 12.58
CA LEU A 349 -2.48 11.93 12.36
C LEU A 349 -1.92 10.54 12.70
N VAL A 350 -0.70 10.24 12.27
CA VAL A 350 0.00 8.99 12.62
C VAL A 350 0.22 8.91 14.13
N ALA A 351 0.61 10.01 14.78
CA ALA A 351 0.78 10.06 16.24
C ALA A 351 -0.55 9.82 16.99
N VAL A 352 -1.68 10.34 16.48
CA VAL A 352 -3.01 10.02 17.04
C VAL A 352 -3.27 8.52 16.91
N ARG A 353 -3.11 7.95 15.73
CA ARG A 353 -3.35 6.51 15.50
C ARG A 353 -2.47 5.62 16.38
N ARG A 354 -1.19 5.97 16.56
CA ARG A 354 -0.28 5.21 17.44
C ARG A 354 -0.70 5.20 18.91
N ARG A 355 -1.31 6.28 19.39
CA ARG A 355 -1.87 6.33 20.75
C ARG A 355 -3.15 5.51 20.92
N HIS A 356 -3.78 5.13 19.80
CA HIS A 356 -5.05 4.42 19.78
C HIS A 356 -4.97 3.12 18.93
N PRO A 357 -4.16 2.12 19.37
CA PRO A 357 -3.93 0.90 18.57
C PRO A 357 -5.20 0.08 18.32
N TRP A 358 -6.26 0.29 19.13
CA TRP A 358 -7.56 -0.32 18.91
C TRP A 358 -8.24 0.12 17.61
N LEU A 359 -7.83 1.24 16.99
CA LEU A 359 -8.32 1.69 15.68
C LEU A 359 -8.13 0.65 14.57
N THR A 360 -7.15 -0.24 14.69
CA THR A 360 -6.91 -1.28 13.69
C THR A 360 -8.13 -2.16 13.41
N ARG A 361 -8.99 -2.37 14.42
CA ARG A 361 -10.17 -3.25 14.34
C ARG A 361 -11.47 -2.56 14.78
N ALA A 362 -11.44 -1.25 14.91
CA ALA A 362 -12.59 -0.48 15.37
C ALA A 362 -13.65 -0.34 14.27
N HIS A 363 -14.90 -0.41 14.64
CA HIS A 363 -16.02 -0.14 13.75
C HIS A 363 -16.20 1.37 13.53
N THR A 364 -16.65 1.74 12.34
CA THR A 364 -16.86 3.14 11.97
C THR A 364 -18.33 3.38 11.60
N ASP A 365 -18.98 4.21 12.41
CA ASP A 365 -20.35 4.68 12.15
C ASP A 365 -20.31 6.07 11.50
N VAL A 366 -21.18 6.31 10.54
CA VAL A 366 -21.41 7.66 9.99
C VAL A 366 -22.46 8.36 10.83
N VAL A 367 -22.04 9.37 11.59
CA VAL A 367 -22.91 10.13 12.50
C VAL A 367 -23.73 11.18 11.75
N ALA A 368 -23.11 11.82 10.77
CA ALA A 368 -23.76 12.81 9.90
C ALA A 368 -23.07 12.82 8.55
N VAL A 369 -23.82 13.01 7.47
CA VAL A 369 -23.29 13.16 6.11
C VAL A 369 -24.11 14.16 5.33
N ALA A 370 -23.42 14.96 4.52
CA ALA A 370 -23.94 15.82 3.48
C ALA A 370 -22.97 15.80 2.30
N ASN A 371 -23.31 16.42 1.18
CA ASN A 371 -22.41 16.44 0.02
C ASN A 371 -21.00 16.95 0.36
N GLY A 372 -20.89 18.01 1.15
CA GLY A 372 -19.64 18.68 1.47
C GLY A 372 -19.12 18.47 2.90
N SER A 373 -19.77 17.65 3.72
CA SER A 373 -19.32 17.41 5.10
C SER A 373 -19.71 16.03 5.60
N ILE A 374 -18.87 15.46 6.47
CA ILE A 374 -19.13 14.14 7.08
C ILE A 374 -18.57 14.11 8.52
N VAL A 375 -19.26 13.35 9.38
CA VAL A 375 -18.79 13.03 10.73
C VAL A 375 -18.79 11.51 10.88
N LEU A 376 -17.62 10.99 11.17
CA LEU A 376 -17.37 9.58 11.42
C LEU A 376 -17.10 9.37 12.91
N ARG A 377 -17.66 8.33 13.49
CA ARG A 377 -17.32 7.85 14.81
C ARG A 377 -16.71 6.47 14.69
N THR A 378 -15.42 6.37 14.92
CA THR A 378 -14.70 5.10 14.91
C THR A 378 -14.43 4.68 16.36
N GLY A 379 -14.85 3.48 16.74
CA GLY A 379 -14.74 3.09 18.14
C GLY A 379 -14.90 1.60 18.44
N THR A 380 -14.65 1.31 19.70
CA THR A 380 -14.95 0.05 20.39
C THR A 380 -16.02 0.32 21.46
N ALA A 381 -16.29 -0.68 22.32
CA ALA A 381 -17.21 -0.48 23.44
C ALA A 381 -16.71 0.58 24.46
N ASP A 382 -15.37 0.75 24.57
CA ASP A 382 -14.76 1.51 25.67
C ASP A 382 -14.10 2.83 25.21
N ALA A 383 -13.87 3.01 23.91
CA ALA A 383 -13.17 4.19 23.39
C ALA A 383 -13.63 4.53 21.97
N SER A 384 -13.62 5.81 21.63
CA SER A 384 -13.94 6.26 20.28
C SER A 384 -13.17 7.53 19.90
N ILE A 385 -12.98 7.72 18.60
CA ILE A 385 -12.53 8.95 17.96
C ILE A 385 -13.63 9.42 17.01
N VAL A 386 -13.87 10.71 17.00
CA VAL A 386 -14.78 11.34 16.03
C VAL A 386 -13.94 12.11 15.03
N THR A 387 -14.15 11.83 13.74
CA THR A 387 -13.49 12.56 12.65
C THR A 387 -14.54 13.39 11.90
N ALA A 388 -14.38 14.70 11.94
CA ALA A 388 -15.28 15.64 11.27
C ALA A 388 -14.54 16.33 10.13
N LEU A 389 -15.14 16.37 8.94
CA LEU A 389 -14.56 16.93 7.72
C LEU A 389 -15.55 17.86 7.04
N SER A 390 -15.05 18.99 6.53
CA SER A 390 -15.75 19.88 5.59
C SER A 390 -14.87 20.12 4.36
N ILE A 391 -15.39 19.85 3.17
CA ILE A 391 -14.73 20.16 1.91
C ILE A 391 -15.35 21.40 1.24
N GLY A 392 -16.35 22.02 1.89
CA GLY A 392 -17.03 23.24 1.42
C GLY A 392 -16.24 24.51 1.68
N ASP A 393 -16.59 25.57 0.97
CA ASP A 393 -15.95 26.88 1.09
C ASP A 393 -16.58 27.77 2.18
N GLU A 394 -17.57 27.28 2.92
CA GLU A 394 -18.23 27.98 4.01
C GLU A 394 -18.04 27.23 5.34
N PRO A 395 -17.98 27.93 6.48
CA PRO A 395 -17.96 27.30 7.79
C PRO A 395 -19.20 26.42 8.03
N VAL A 396 -19.01 25.31 8.74
CA VAL A 396 -20.10 24.37 9.06
C VAL A 396 -20.07 23.98 10.54
N ARG A 397 -21.25 23.73 11.11
CA ARG A 397 -21.41 23.15 12.45
C ARG A 397 -21.87 21.72 12.33
N LEU A 398 -21.15 20.83 12.96
CA LEU A 398 -21.38 19.39 12.90
C LEU A 398 -21.46 18.80 14.31
N PRO A 399 -22.17 17.67 14.52
CA PRO A 399 -22.20 17.02 15.81
C PRO A 399 -20.80 16.52 16.21
N ALA A 400 -20.35 16.86 17.42
CA ALA A 400 -19.09 16.37 17.98
C ALA A 400 -19.26 15.05 18.75
N ALA A 401 -20.47 14.48 18.77
CA ALA A 401 -20.84 13.37 19.63
C ALA A 401 -20.42 13.64 21.09
N ASP A 402 -19.67 12.73 21.73
CA ASP A 402 -19.23 12.88 23.12
C ASP A 402 -17.78 13.39 23.22
N ALA A 403 -17.21 13.92 22.13
CA ALA A 403 -15.83 14.41 22.10
C ALA A 403 -15.67 15.69 22.93
N THR A 404 -14.55 15.78 23.65
CA THR A 404 -14.24 16.88 24.58
C THR A 404 -12.97 17.63 24.23
N GLU A 405 -12.13 17.09 23.32
CA GLU A 405 -10.88 17.72 22.89
C GLU A 405 -10.60 17.51 21.39
N VAL A 406 -9.82 18.39 20.81
CA VAL A 406 -9.28 18.27 19.46
C VAL A 406 -7.92 17.58 19.54
N LEU A 407 -7.79 16.37 19.00
CA LEU A 407 -6.55 15.58 18.98
C LEU A 407 -5.62 16.02 17.84
N ALA A 408 -6.21 16.36 16.70
CA ALA A 408 -5.55 16.92 15.51
C ALA A 408 -6.61 17.64 14.68
N GLY A 409 -6.25 18.70 13.95
CA GLY A 409 -7.20 19.40 13.10
C GLY A 409 -6.67 20.72 12.58
N GLU A 410 -7.36 21.26 11.58
CA GLU A 410 -7.13 22.59 11.03
C GLU A 410 -8.47 23.29 10.84
N GLY A 411 -8.55 24.57 11.21
CA GLY A 411 -9.78 25.34 11.10
C GLY A 411 -10.94 24.72 11.91
N ALA A 412 -10.67 24.20 13.10
CA ALA A 412 -11.65 23.47 13.91
C ALA A 412 -11.59 23.85 15.39
N HIS A 413 -12.76 23.98 16.01
CA HIS A 413 -12.88 24.12 17.48
C HIS A 413 -14.21 23.55 17.98
N LEU A 414 -14.25 23.18 19.25
CA LEU A 414 -15.45 22.66 19.90
C LEU A 414 -16.30 23.78 20.52
N GLU A 415 -17.61 23.74 20.29
CA GLU A 415 -18.61 24.59 20.94
C GLU A 415 -19.75 23.72 21.49
N GLY A 416 -19.64 23.37 22.77
CA GLY A 416 -20.60 22.46 23.41
C GLY A 416 -20.60 21.08 22.84
N ALA A 417 -21.71 20.61 22.27
CA ALA A 417 -21.84 19.30 21.61
C ALA A 417 -21.57 19.34 20.10
N GLU A 418 -21.07 20.47 19.61
CA GLU A 418 -20.77 20.66 18.18
C GLU A 418 -19.28 20.93 17.96
N VAL A 419 -18.77 20.50 16.82
CA VAL A 419 -17.52 20.98 16.23
C VAL A 419 -17.84 22.02 15.16
N VAL A 420 -17.19 23.15 15.23
CA VAL A 420 -17.25 24.20 14.19
C VAL A 420 -16.02 24.03 13.33
N LEU A 421 -16.24 23.83 12.05
CA LEU A 421 -15.20 23.77 11.05
C LEU A 421 -15.26 25.02 10.18
N ASP A 422 -14.12 25.67 9.99
CA ASP A 422 -13.96 26.71 8.97
C ASP A 422 -14.12 26.11 7.56
N ALA A 423 -14.10 26.96 6.52
CA ALA A 423 -14.03 26.48 5.14
C ALA A 423 -12.90 25.47 4.98
N ARG A 424 -13.21 24.29 4.45
CA ARG A 424 -12.26 23.17 4.28
C ARG A 424 -11.57 22.75 5.58
N GLY A 425 -12.22 22.94 6.72
CA GLY A 425 -11.72 22.53 8.03
C GLY A 425 -11.89 21.01 8.26
N TRP A 426 -11.06 20.48 9.12
CA TRP A 426 -11.15 19.07 9.55
C TRP A 426 -10.66 18.89 10.98
N ALA A 427 -11.13 17.85 11.65
CA ALA A 427 -10.67 17.49 12.99
C ALA A 427 -10.79 15.99 13.27
N MET A 428 -9.83 15.46 14.03
CA MET A 428 -9.96 14.25 14.84
C MET A 428 -10.17 14.67 16.28
N LEU A 429 -11.23 14.20 16.90
CA LEU A 429 -11.69 14.57 18.22
C LEU A 429 -11.66 13.36 19.14
N GLY A 430 -11.35 13.57 20.42
CA GLY A 430 -11.34 12.57 21.48
C GLY A 430 -12.20 12.98 22.66
N GLY A 431 -12.56 12.02 23.53
CA GLY A 431 -13.34 12.25 24.74
C GLY A 431 -13.09 11.23 25.83
#